data_778fb71e88a82737e52df67828ae6a8c
#
_entry.id   778fb71e88a82737e52df67828ae6a8c
#
_cell.length_a   1.000
_cell.length_b   1.000
_cell.length_c   1.000
_cell.angle_alpha   90.00
_cell.angle_beta   90.00
_cell.angle_gamma   90.00
#
_symmetry.space_group_name_H-M   'P 1'
#
loop_
_entity.id
_entity.type
_entity.pdbx_description
1 polymer ?
#
loop_
_entity_poly.entity_id
_entity_poly.type
_entity_poly.pdbx_seq_one_letter_code
_entity_poly.pdbx_strand_id
1 'polypeptide(L)'
;MEMLQKLYDEKCMVPTILLTGYSDFEYARKAIKFQVMDYLLKPLDTEEFLKNLNDAETKISNIRISQVSAKQLLANYLEGQYEDNGTQYDLLCELLHMNERTEVSLFLISPGKLFSEHMKEYMKCASSVMEVLCIDNVHVFQLPGEKQAIVLVAGTEKNRTLKNRFEMKIIPELEEIGKCTCAFTRTCGLQHLKTAIEEMKQMVEAAFSVPNHKLIDAETVEALQ
;
A
#
# COMPACT_ATOMS: atom_id res chain seq x y z
N MET A 1 17.66 11.96 16.03
CA MET A 1 17.60 10.54 16.44
C MET A 1 16.16 10.08 16.77
N GLU A 2 15.36 10.88 17.47
CA GLU A 2 13.96 10.56 17.76
C GLU A 2 13.11 10.34 16.50
N MET A 3 13.32 11.12 15.45
CA MET A 3 12.65 10.94 14.15
C MET A 3 13.01 9.59 13.52
N LEU A 4 14.29 9.21 13.51
CA LEU A 4 14.74 7.91 12.98
C LEU A 4 14.16 6.74 13.80
N GLN A 5 14.07 6.90 15.12
CA GLN A 5 13.42 5.92 15.98
C GLN A 5 11.95 5.74 15.59
N LYS A 6 11.22 6.84 15.40
CA LYS A 6 9.81 6.77 14.96
C LYS A 6 9.66 6.11 13.61
N LEU A 7 10.47 6.49 12.61
CA LEU A 7 10.44 5.87 11.28
C LEU A 7 10.72 4.37 11.37
N TYR A 8 11.68 3.97 12.21
CA TYR A 8 12.01 2.57 12.41
C TYR A 8 10.89 1.80 13.11
N ASP A 9 10.32 2.37 14.19
CA ASP A 9 9.23 1.76 14.96
C ASP A 9 7.93 1.65 14.13
N GLU A 10 7.71 2.63 13.24
CA GLU A 10 6.61 2.64 12.29
C GLU A 10 6.90 1.81 11.03
N LYS A 11 8.07 1.16 10.93
CA LYS A 11 8.53 0.36 9.79
C LYS A 11 8.49 1.12 8.46
N CYS A 12 8.72 2.43 8.50
CA CYS A 12 8.74 3.27 7.31
C CYS A 12 10.03 3.02 6.51
N MET A 13 9.94 2.36 5.36
CA MET A 13 11.08 1.93 4.53
C MET A 13 11.55 3.00 3.54
N VAL A 14 11.60 4.27 3.97
CA VAL A 14 12.12 5.34 3.15
C VAL A 14 13.66 5.32 3.18
N PRO A 15 14.36 5.27 2.01
CA PRO A 15 15.80 5.41 1.97
C PRO A 15 16.23 6.71 2.66
N THR A 16 16.97 6.60 3.75
CA THR A 16 17.33 7.74 4.60
C THR A 16 18.86 7.89 4.64
N ILE A 17 19.36 9.10 4.35
CA ILE A 17 20.78 9.47 4.48
C ILE A 17 20.89 10.47 5.62
N LEU A 18 21.77 10.21 6.59
CA LEU A 18 21.98 11.10 7.74
C LEU A 18 23.16 12.01 7.49
N LEU A 19 22.93 13.34 7.57
CA LEU A 19 23.96 14.36 7.45
C LEU A 19 24.24 14.98 8.82
N THR A 20 25.49 14.94 9.29
CA THR A 20 25.84 15.45 10.62
C THR A 20 27.17 16.17 10.64
N GLY A 21 27.32 17.16 11.53
CA GLY A 21 28.59 17.79 11.83
C GLY A 21 29.41 17.11 12.95
N TYR A 22 28.87 16.04 13.53
CA TYR A 22 29.47 15.34 14.67
C TYR A 22 29.97 13.95 14.24
N SER A 23 31.25 13.69 14.46
CA SER A 23 31.90 12.39 14.24
C SER A 23 31.72 11.43 15.45
N ASP A 24 30.59 11.45 16.08
CA ASP A 24 30.32 10.63 17.28
C ASP A 24 29.95 9.19 16.89
N PHE A 25 30.73 8.25 17.37
CA PHE A 25 30.53 6.81 17.14
C PHE A 25 29.14 6.31 17.58
N GLU A 26 28.59 6.88 18.67
CA GLU A 26 27.25 6.49 19.15
C GLU A 26 26.14 6.88 18.17
N TYR A 27 26.28 8.02 17.47
CA TYR A 27 25.33 8.40 16.42
C TYR A 27 25.41 7.49 15.20
N ALA A 28 26.62 7.11 14.77
CA ALA A 28 26.81 6.18 13.67
C ALA A 28 26.23 4.79 14.01
N ARG A 29 26.47 4.30 15.24
CA ARG A 29 25.92 3.03 15.70
C ARG A 29 24.39 3.02 15.75
N LYS A 30 23.75 4.12 16.15
CA LYS A 30 22.31 4.27 16.12
C LYS A 30 21.76 4.35 14.70
N ALA A 31 22.45 5.04 13.80
CA ALA A 31 22.08 5.11 12.39
C ALA A 31 22.05 3.71 11.75
N ILE A 32 23.06 2.88 12.00
CA ILE A 32 23.08 1.47 11.55
C ILE A 32 21.91 0.69 12.15
N LYS A 33 21.60 0.86 13.43
CA LYS A 33 20.46 0.19 14.09
C LYS A 33 19.13 0.56 13.42
N PHE A 34 18.99 1.80 12.99
CA PHE A 34 17.78 2.30 12.31
C PHE A 34 17.80 2.08 10.80
N GLN A 35 18.77 1.31 10.30
CA GLN A 35 18.90 0.93 8.89
C GLN A 35 18.92 2.14 7.94
N VAL A 36 19.52 3.26 8.37
CA VAL A 36 19.77 4.38 7.44
C VAL A 36 20.71 3.91 6.33
N MET A 37 20.49 4.45 5.15
CA MET A 37 21.23 4.04 3.97
C MET A 37 22.70 4.46 4.04
N ASP A 38 22.97 5.66 4.55
CA ASP A 38 24.33 6.12 4.80
C ASP A 38 24.38 7.24 5.85
N TYR A 39 25.59 7.50 6.36
CA TYR A 39 25.90 8.48 7.41
C TYR A 39 27.06 9.35 6.95
N LEU A 40 26.76 10.59 6.55
CA LEU A 40 27.74 11.52 6.00
C LEU A 40 28.13 12.61 6.99
N LEU A 41 29.44 12.89 7.07
CA LEU A 41 29.98 13.94 7.91
C LEU A 41 30.08 15.27 7.16
N LYS A 42 29.82 16.37 7.85
CA LYS A 42 30.12 17.72 7.36
C LYS A 42 31.55 18.09 7.72
N PRO A 43 32.34 18.77 6.81
CA PRO A 43 31.91 19.23 5.47
C PRO A 43 31.72 18.07 4.50
N LEU A 44 30.69 18.18 3.65
CA LEU A 44 30.30 17.10 2.72
C LEU A 44 31.36 17.00 1.60
N ASP A 45 31.79 15.78 1.32
CA ASP A 45 32.41 15.42 0.07
C ASP A 45 31.34 15.35 -1.02
N THR A 46 31.52 16.12 -2.09
CA THR A 46 30.52 16.24 -3.15
C THR A 46 30.37 14.94 -3.93
N GLU A 47 31.46 14.20 -4.17
CA GLU A 47 31.45 12.96 -4.91
C GLU A 47 30.72 11.85 -4.11
N GLU A 48 31.03 11.74 -2.82
CA GLU A 48 30.39 10.80 -1.91
C GLU A 48 28.90 11.11 -1.77
N PHE A 49 28.52 12.38 -1.64
CA PHE A 49 27.11 12.79 -1.55
C PHE A 49 26.33 12.45 -2.82
N LEU A 50 26.89 12.76 -4.01
CA LEU A 50 26.25 12.43 -5.29
C LEU A 50 26.11 10.92 -5.50
N LYS A 51 27.13 10.15 -5.11
CA LYS A 51 27.05 8.68 -5.14
C LYS A 51 25.89 8.18 -4.30
N ASN A 52 25.77 8.64 -3.05
CA ASN A 52 24.69 8.25 -2.15
C ASN A 52 23.30 8.63 -2.67
N LEU A 53 23.16 9.78 -3.33
CA LEU A 53 21.90 10.16 -3.99
C LEU A 53 21.55 9.21 -5.14
N ASN A 54 22.52 8.86 -5.99
CA ASN A 54 22.30 7.91 -7.09
C ASN A 54 21.93 6.51 -6.58
N ASP A 55 22.56 6.06 -5.50
CA ASP A 55 22.26 4.78 -4.86
C ASP A 55 20.82 4.78 -4.28
N ALA A 56 20.40 5.90 -3.67
CA ALA A 56 19.03 6.08 -3.17
C ALA A 56 18.02 6.08 -4.32
N GLU A 57 18.29 6.78 -5.42
CA GLU A 57 17.46 6.79 -6.62
C GLU A 57 17.32 5.40 -7.21
N THR A 58 18.43 4.66 -7.32
CA THR A 58 18.43 3.28 -7.81
C THR A 58 17.59 2.37 -6.92
N LYS A 59 17.70 2.50 -5.60
CA LYS A 59 16.90 1.72 -4.65
C LYS A 59 15.40 2.02 -4.78
N ILE A 60 15.03 3.30 -4.89
CA ILE A 60 13.64 3.72 -5.12
C ILE A 60 13.12 3.19 -6.46
N SER A 61 13.94 3.26 -7.51
CA SER A 61 13.56 2.77 -8.84
C SER A 61 13.35 1.25 -8.85
N ASN A 62 14.19 0.49 -8.17
CA ASN A 62 14.04 -0.96 -8.05
C ASN A 62 12.77 -1.34 -7.29
N ILE A 63 12.43 -0.61 -6.23
CA ILE A 63 11.17 -0.79 -5.50
C ILE A 63 9.97 -0.51 -6.43
N ARG A 64 10.01 0.55 -7.24
CA ARG A 64 8.95 0.88 -8.20
C ARG A 64 8.80 -0.16 -9.30
N ILE A 65 9.91 -0.66 -9.85
CA ILE A 65 9.90 -1.72 -10.87
C ILE A 65 9.28 -3.01 -10.32
N SER A 66 9.68 -3.43 -9.11
CA SER A 66 9.09 -4.60 -8.48
C SER A 66 7.58 -4.45 -8.21
N GLN A 67 7.13 -3.26 -7.80
CA GLN A 67 5.71 -2.97 -7.61
C GLN A 67 4.92 -3.03 -8.91
N VAL A 68 5.47 -2.52 -10.03
CA VAL A 68 4.82 -2.60 -11.35
C VAL A 68 4.69 -4.06 -11.79
N SER A 69 5.73 -4.86 -11.61
CA SER A 69 5.71 -6.29 -11.93
C SER A 69 4.71 -7.07 -11.06
N ALA A 70 4.65 -6.78 -9.76
CA ALA A 70 3.69 -7.38 -8.84
C ALA A 70 2.24 -7.05 -9.23
N LYS A 71 1.95 -5.80 -9.61
CA LYS A 71 0.61 -5.38 -10.07
C LYS A 71 0.17 -6.13 -11.33
N GLN A 72 1.06 -6.30 -12.29
CA GLN A 72 0.74 -7.03 -13.53
C GLN A 72 0.50 -8.51 -13.25
N LEU A 73 1.35 -9.13 -12.45
CA LEU A 73 1.18 -10.53 -12.04
C LEU A 73 -0.10 -10.73 -11.25
N LEU A 74 -0.43 -9.81 -10.35
CA LEU A 74 -1.67 -9.86 -9.58
C LEU A 74 -2.91 -9.70 -10.46
N ALA A 75 -2.87 -8.81 -11.47
CA ALA A 75 -3.94 -8.69 -12.44
C ALA A 75 -4.15 -10.00 -13.21
N ASN A 76 -3.09 -10.61 -13.73
CA ASN A 76 -3.15 -11.89 -14.43
C ASN A 76 -3.71 -13.01 -13.50
N TYR A 77 -3.32 -13.01 -12.23
CA TYR A 77 -3.83 -13.95 -11.24
C TYR A 77 -5.35 -13.80 -11.05
N LEU A 78 -5.84 -12.58 -10.93
CA LEU A 78 -7.28 -12.31 -10.75
C LEU A 78 -8.10 -12.67 -12.00
N GLU A 79 -7.54 -12.48 -13.20
CA GLU A 79 -8.17 -12.88 -14.47
C GLU A 79 -8.19 -14.39 -14.70
N GLY A 80 -7.51 -15.16 -13.87
CA GLY A 80 -7.42 -16.61 -14.04
C GLY A 80 -6.51 -17.04 -15.19
N GLN A 81 -5.64 -16.15 -15.66
CA GLN A 81 -4.68 -16.40 -16.74
C GLN A 81 -3.42 -17.17 -16.27
N TYR A 82 -3.45 -17.63 -15.03
CA TYR A 82 -2.37 -18.45 -14.47
C TYR A 82 -2.50 -19.89 -14.98
N GLU A 83 -1.53 -20.32 -15.73
CA GLU A 83 -1.25 -21.75 -15.83
C GLU A 83 -0.73 -22.22 -14.46
N ASP A 84 -1.27 -23.32 -13.97
CA ASP A 84 -1.10 -23.86 -12.60
C ASP A 84 0.32 -24.39 -12.33
N ASN A 85 1.35 -23.64 -12.72
CA ASN A 85 2.75 -24.03 -12.65
C ASN A 85 3.45 -23.61 -11.35
N GLY A 86 2.73 -23.34 -10.27
CA GLY A 86 3.33 -23.00 -8.96
C GLY A 86 4.27 -21.79 -8.97
N THR A 87 5.15 -21.72 -9.96
CA THR A 87 6.25 -20.74 -10.06
C THR A 87 5.79 -19.28 -10.10
N GLN A 88 4.70 -18.98 -10.80
CA GLN A 88 4.18 -17.61 -10.89
C GLN A 88 3.47 -17.19 -9.60
N TYR A 89 2.77 -18.13 -8.97
CA TYR A 89 2.15 -17.90 -7.66
C TYR A 89 3.22 -17.63 -6.60
N ASP A 90 4.28 -18.43 -6.57
CA ASP A 90 5.40 -18.26 -5.64
C ASP A 90 6.10 -16.91 -5.86
N LEU A 91 6.34 -16.53 -7.11
CA LEU A 91 6.89 -15.22 -7.46
C LEU A 91 5.99 -14.08 -7.03
N LEU A 92 4.67 -14.21 -7.20
CA LEU A 92 3.71 -13.20 -6.75
C LEU A 92 3.71 -13.09 -5.22
N CYS A 93 3.77 -14.22 -4.51
CA CYS A 93 3.91 -14.27 -3.05
C CYS A 93 5.19 -13.57 -2.60
N GLU A 94 6.30 -13.81 -3.27
CA GLU A 94 7.59 -13.17 -2.97
C GLU A 94 7.54 -11.65 -3.20
N LEU A 95 7.03 -11.21 -4.36
CA LEU A 95 6.92 -9.79 -4.72
C LEU A 95 5.96 -9.01 -3.81
N LEU A 96 4.90 -9.65 -3.33
CA LEU A 96 3.95 -9.06 -2.39
C LEU A 96 4.37 -9.27 -0.92
N HIS A 97 5.52 -9.92 -0.67
CA HIS A 97 5.96 -10.30 0.67
C HIS A 97 4.88 -11.03 1.47
N MET A 98 4.20 -11.99 0.82
CA MET A 98 3.07 -12.73 1.36
C MET A 98 3.34 -14.24 1.40
N ASN A 99 2.60 -14.92 2.26
CA ASN A 99 2.46 -16.37 2.30
C ASN A 99 1.01 -16.74 2.58
N GLU A 100 0.70 -18.03 2.62
CA GLU A 100 -0.67 -18.53 2.85
C GLU A 100 -1.31 -18.06 4.17
N ARG A 101 -0.49 -17.66 5.15
CA ARG A 101 -0.93 -17.20 6.49
C ARG A 101 -0.86 -15.69 6.65
N THR A 102 -0.40 -14.97 5.63
CA THR A 102 -0.30 -13.52 5.70
C THR A 102 -1.70 -12.93 5.74
N GLU A 103 -1.99 -12.17 6.79
CA GLU A 103 -3.23 -11.40 6.87
C GLU A 103 -3.21 -10.28 5.84
N VAL A 104 -4.30 -10.11 5.12
CA VAL A 104 -4.45 -9.11 4.07
C VAL A 104 -5.69 -8.28 4.34
N SER A 105 -5.50 -6.98 4.42
CA SER A 105 -6.58 -6.00 4.45
C SER A 105 -6.80 -5.44 3.05
N LEU A 106 -8.06 -5.45 2.60
CA LEU A 106 -8.47 -5.01 1.28
C LEU A 106 -9.43 -3.85 1.37
N PHE A 107 -9.19 -2.83 0.56
CA PHE A 107 -10.12 -1.73 0.35
C PHE A 107 -10.45 -1.66 -1.14
N LEU A 108 -11.73 -1.78 -1.47
CA LEU A 108 -12.23 -1.56 -2.82
C LEU A 108 -12.65 -0.09 -2.95
N ILE A 109 -12.15 0.60 -3.96
CA ILE A 109 -12.56 1.95 -4.33
C ILE A 109 -13.43 1.84 -5.58
N SER A 110 -14.70 2.20 -5.45
CA SER A 110 -15.69 2.18 -6.54
C SER A 110 -16.20 3.59 -6.79
N PRO A 111 -15.63 4.32 -7.77
CA PRO A 111 -16.12 5.64 -8.15
C PRO A 111 -17.52 5.58 -8.72
N GLY A 112 -18.32 6.62 -8.46
CA GLY A 112 -19.59 6.79 -9.14
C GLY A 112 -19.44 6.85 -10.66
N LYS A 113 -20.50 6.53 -11.41
CA LYS A 113 -20.46 6.44 -12.89
C LYS A 113 -19.85 7.66 -13.57
N LEU A 114 -20.10 8.87 -13.04
CA LEU A 114 -19.58 10.13 -13.56
C LEU A 114 -18.07 10.33 -13.32
N PHE A 115 -17.49 9.62 -12.36
CA PHE A 115 -16.10 9.81 -11.93
C PHE A 115 -15.19 8.61 -12.30
N SER A 116 -15.74 7.62 -12.95
CA SER A 116 -15.00 6.40 -13.32
C SER A 116 -13.84 6.62 -14.29
N GLU A 117 -13.82 7.77 -14.99
CA GLU A 117 -12.72 8.14 -15.90
C GLU A 117 -11.50 8.66 -15.13
N HIS A 118 -11.67 9.12 -13.87
CA HIS A 118 -10.63 9.61 -12.99
C HIS A 118 -9.93 8.50 -12.17
N MET A 119 -10.05 7.23 -12.57
CA MET A 119 -9.51 6.09 -11.81
C MET A 119 -8.01 6.25 -11.49
N LYS A 120 -7.22 6.79 -12.42
CA LYS A 120 -5.79 7.04 -12.21
C LYS A 120 -5.53 8.03 -11.07
N GLU A 121 -6.39 9.03 -10.93
CA GLU A 121 -6.31 10.05 -9.88
C GLU A 121 -6.68 9.44 -8.53
N TYR A 122 -7.73 8.61 -8.46
CA TYR A 122 -8.08 7.84 -7.26
C TYR A 122 -6.95 6.93 -6.80
N MET A 123 -6.34 6.19 -7.71
CA MET A 123 -5.22 5.29 -7.40
C MET A 123 -3.99 6.06 -6.91
N LYS A 124 -3.67 7.19 -7.57
CA LYS A 124 -2.56 8.05 -7.18
C LYS A 124 -2.79 8.64 -5.79
N CYS A 125 -3.98 9.15 -5.54
CA CYS A 125 -4.37 9.68 -4.23
C CYS A 125 -4.23 8.61 -3.14
N ALA A 126 -4.82 7.42 -3.32
CA ALA A 126 -4.71 6.32 -2.37
C ALA A 126 -3.26 5.93 -2.10
N SER A 127 -2.42 5.81 -3.15
CA SER A 127 -0.99 5.50 -2.99
C SER A 127 -0.25 6.58 -2.19
N SER A 128 -0.45 7.86 -2.54
CA SER A 128 0.23 8.97 -1.87
C SER A 128 -0.13 9.07 -0.38
N VAL A 129 -1.42 8.89 -0.04
CA VAL A 129 -1.85 8.93 1.36
C VAL A 129 -1.32 7.73 2.15
N MET A 130 -1.28 6.53 1.55
CA MET A 130 -0.68 5.35 2.18
C MET A 130 0.81 5.52 2.45
N GLU A 131 1.55 6.14 1.52
CA GLU A 131 2.97 6.50 1.71
C GLU A 131 3.14 7.47 2.88
N VAL A 132 2.32 8.53 2.96
CA VAL A 132 2.34 9.51 4.06
C VAL A 132 2.02 8.86 5.41
N LEU A 133 1.14 7.87 5.42
CA LEU A 133 0.79 7.11 6.64
C LEU A 133 1.87 6.10 7.04
N CYS A 134 2.94 5.97 6.24
CA CYS A 134 4.03 5.00 6.46
C CYS A 134 3.52 3.58 6.66
N ILE A 135 2.53 3.18 5.85
CA ILE A 135 1.99 1.81 5.85
C ILE A 135 2.83 0.98 4.90
N ASP A 136 3.45 -0.06 5.43
CA ASP A 136 4.29 -0.97 4.66
C ASP A 136 3.45 -1.94 3.82
N ASN A 137 4.09 -2.47 2.78
CA ASN A 137 3.56 -3.53 1.94
C ASN A 137 2.16 -3.22 1.38
N VAL A 138 2.03 -2.04 0.78
CA VAL A 138 0.79 -1.55 0.15
C VAL A 138 0.89 -1.66 -1.35
N HIS A 139 -0.13 -2.25 -1.94
CA HIS A 139 -0.27 -2.36 -3.40
C HIS A 139 -1.61 -1.77 -3.83
N VAL A 140 -1.56 -0.75 -4.69
CA VAL A 140 -2.75 -0.12 -5.27
C VAL A 140 -2.81 -0.48 -6.76
N PHE A 141 -3.90 -1.09 -7.20
CA PHE A 141 -4.07 -1.52 -8.59
C PHE A 141 -5.53 -1.44 -9.02
N GLN A 142 -5.75 -1.25 -10.31
CA GLN A 142 -7.08 -1.29 -10.91
C GLN A 142 -7.46 -2.74 -11.17
N LEU A 143 -8.72 -3.08 -10.91
CA LEU A 143 -9.24 -4.40 -11.27
C LEU A 143 -9.31 -4.54 -12.80
N PRO A 144 -8.85 -5.68 -13.34
CA PRO A 144 -8.87 -5.92 -14.77
C PRO A 144 -10.29 -5.81 -15.36
N GLY A 145 -10.40 -5.06 -16.46
CA GLY A 145 -11.69 -4.87 -17.14
C GLY A 145 -12.72 -4.03 -16.39
N GLU A 146 -12.41 -3.52 -15.21
CA GLU A 146 -13.34 -2.81 -14.34
C GLU A 146 -12.93 -1.36 -14.06
N LYS A 147 -13.92 -0.55 -13.66
CA LYS A 147 -13.73 0.83 -13.21
C LYS A 147 -13.66 0.91 -11.68
N GLN A 148 -12.92 -0.01 -11.08
CA GLN A 148 -12.71 -0.14 -9.65
C GLN A 148 -11.25 -0.38 -9.36
N ALA A 149 -10.79 0.05 -8.19
CA ALA A 149 -9.41 -0.17 -7.74
C ALA A 149 -9.38 -0.84 -6.37
N ILE A 150 -8.34 -1.61 -6.14
CA ILE A 150 -8.04 -2.25 -4.87
C ILE A 150 -6.82 -1.60 -4.23
N VAL A 151 -6.91 -1.35 -2.94
CA VAL A 151 -5.77 -1.12 -2.05
C VAL A 151 -5.60 -2.40 -1.22
N LEU A 152 -4.50 -3.09 -1.46
CA LEU A 152 -4.10 -4.30 -0.74
C LEU A 152 -3.01 -3.92 0.26
N VAL A 153 -3.21 -4.25 1.53
CA VAL A 153 -2.23 -4.09 2.60
C VAL A 153 -1.94 -5.46 3.18
N ALA A 154 -0.73 -5.97 2.99
CA ALA A 154 -0.32 -7.25 3.52
C ALA A 154 0.47 -7.06 4.83
N GLY A 155 0.08 -7.75 5.90
CA GLY A 155 0.75 -7.71 7.19
C GLY A 155 -0.19 -7.69 8.39
N THR A 156 0.42 -7.60 9.56
CA THR A 156 -0.25 -7.74 10.87
C THR A 156 -0.75 -6.42 11.47
N GLU A 157 -0.93 -5.36 10.67
CA GLU A 157 -1.44 -4.11 11.24
C GLU A 157 -2.86 -4.33 11.81
N LYS A 158 -3.09 -3.82 13.03
CA LYS A 158 -4.39 -4.02 13.69
C LYS A 158 -5.51 -3.41 12.84
N ASN A 159 -6.44 -4.22 12.43
CA ASN A 159 -7.57 -3.88 11.54
C ASN A 159 -8.27 -2.59 11.82
N ARG A 160 -8.65 -2.41 13.09
CA ARG A 160 -9.41 -1.25 13.51
C ARG A 160 -8.63 0.04 13.26
N THR A 161 -7.32 -0.03 13.45
CA THR A 161 -6.43 1.12 13.20
C THR A 161 -6.36 1.43 11.71
N LEU A 162 -6.17 0.40 10.86
CA LEU A 162 -6.07 0.58 9.42
C LEU A 162 -7.39 1.04 8.80
N LYS A 163 -8.51 0.41 9.17
CA LYS A 163 -9.86 0.84 8.74
C LYS A 163 -10.12 2.29 9.12
N ASN A 164 -9.88 2.67 10.36
CA ASN A 164 -10.07 4.04 10.83
C ASN A 164 -9.15 5.04 10.09
N ARG A 165 -7.89 4.68 9.85
CA ARG A 165 -6.97 5.54 9.09
C ARG A 165 -7.45 5.72 7.64
N PHE A 166 -7.92 4.67 7.01
CA PHE A 166 -8.50 4.74 5.66
C PHE A 166 -9.72 5.66 5.64
N GLU A 167 -10.64 5.47 6.56
CA GLU A 167 -11.87 6.25 6.67
C GLU A 167 -11.60 7.73 6.95
N MET A 168 -10.67 8.03 7.86
CA MET A 168 -10.43 9.41 8.29
C MET A 168 -9.44 10.18 7.41
N LYS A 169 -8.58 9.50 6.65
CA LYS A 169 -7.52 10.15 5.90
C LYS A 169 -7.61 9.95 4.38
N ILE A 170 -8.04 8.79 3.94
CA ILE A 170 -8.06 8.47 2.50
C ILE A 170 -9.41 8.84 1.88
N ILE A 171 -10.51 8.46 2.50
CA ILE A 171 -11.84 8.75 1.95
C ILE A 171 -12.07 10.25 1.70
N PRO A 172 -11.72 11.18 2.62
CA PRO A 172 -11.90 12.62 2.35
C PRO A 172 -11.14 13.09 1.11
N GLU A 173 -9.90 12.63 0.94
CA GLU A 173 -9.08 12.99 -0.23
C GLU A 173 -9.64 12.39 -1.54
N LEU A 174 -10.19 11.15 -1.46
CA LEU A 174 -10.85 10.53 -2.62
C LEU A 174 -12.12 11.30 -3.01
N GLU A 175 -12.87 11.83 -2.04
CA GLU A 175 -14.09 12.61 -2.28
C GLU A 175 -13.82 13.98 -2.92
N GLU A 176 -12.63 14.54 -2.75
CA GLU A 176 -12.21 15.75 -3.48
C GLU A 176 -12.12 15.50 -4.99
N ILE A 177 -11.77 14.28 -5.41
CA ILE A 177 -11.77 13.88 -6.83
C ILE A 177 -13.21 13.68 -7.30
N GLY A 178 -14.06 13.04 -6.48
CA GLY A 178 -15.46 12.82 -6.77
C GLY A 178 -16.10 11.78 -5.85
N LYS A 179 -17.41 11.59 -6.00
CA LYS A 179 -18.12 10.61 -5.19
C LYS A 179 -17.64 9.19 -5.47
N CYS A 180 -17.25 8.49 -4.41
CA CYS A 180 -16.90 7.08 -4.45
C CYS A 180 -17.53 6.33 -3.26
N THR A 181 -17.71 5.04 -3.43
CA THR A 181 -18.08 4.10 -2.37
C THR A 181 -16.89 3.18 -2.14
N CYS A 182 -16.52 2.97 -0.90
CA CYS A 182 -15.43 2.09 -0.54
C CYS A 182 -15.97 0.88 0.24
N ALA A 183 -15.42 -0.31 -0.02
CA ALA A 183 -15.67 -1.48 0.80
C ALA A 183 -14.37 -1.94 1.46
N PHE A 184 -14.50 -2.57 2.62
CA PHE A 184 -13.40 -3.12 3.38
C PHE A 184 -13.66 -4.57 3.74
N THR A 185 -12.67 -5.42 3.54
CA THR A 185 -12.67 -6.79 4.04
C THR A 185 -11.27 -7.26 4.42
N ARG A 186 -11.18 -8.43 4.99
CA ARG A 186 -9.93 -9.13 5.30
C ARG A 186 -9.96 -10.54 4.81
N THR A 187 -8.78 -10.99 4.46
CA THR A 187 -8.56 -12.38 4.06
C THR A 187 -7.18 -12.84 4.53
N CYS A 188 -6.84 -14.08 4.24
CA CYS A 188 -5.55 -14.66 4.56
C CYS A 188 -4.98 -15.33 3.32
N GLY A 189 -3.76 -14.93 2.95
CA GLY A 189 -3.10 -15.44 1.76
C GLY A 189 -3.73 -14.98 0.44
N LEU A 190 -3.05 -15.26 -0.66
CA LEU A 190 -3.50 -14.90 -2.01
C LEU A 190 -4.67 -15.77 -2.49
N GLN A 191 -4.77 -17.02 -2.04
CA GLN A 191 -5.77 -17.99 -2.50
C GLN A 191 -7.21 -17.53 -2.26
N HIS A 192 -7.44 -16.69 -1.26
CA HIS A 192 -8.77 -16.17 -0.93
C HIS A 192 -9.05 -14.77 -1.49
N LEU A 193 -8.06 -14.18 -2.17
CA LEU A 193 -8.14 -12.79 -2.63
C LEU A 193 -9.30 -12.57 -3.62
N LYS A 194 -9.48 -13.49 -4.57
CA LYS A 194 -10.53 -13.41 -5.59
C LYS A 194 -11.92 -13.42 -4.94
N THR A 195 -12.16 -14.36 -4.03
CA THR A 195 -13.43 -14.46 -3.28
C THR A 195 -13.70 -13.20 -2.47
N ALA A 196 -12.70 -12.70 -1.75
CA ALA A 196 -12.80 -11.48 -0.96
C ALA A 196 -13.13 -10.23 -1.81
N ILE A 197 -12.56 -10.13 -3.01
CA ILE A 197 -12.87 -9.04 -3.95
C ILE A 197 -14.31 -9.13 -4.44
N GLU A 198 -14.81 -10.33 -4.79
CA GLU A 198 -16.19 -10.52 -5.23
C GLU A 198 -17.19 -10.19 -4.10
N GLU A 199 -16.89 -10.57 -2.86
CA GLU A 199 -17.69 -10.18 -1.69
C GLU A 199 -17.76 -8.65 -1.54
N MET A 200 -16.62 -7.95 -1.67
CA MET A 200 -16.61 -6.49 -1.60
C MET A 200 -17.41 -5.83 -2.73
N LYS A 201 -17.40 -6.38 -3.94
CA LYS A 201 -18.24 -5.88 -5.04
C LYS A 201 -19.72 -5.99 -4.70
N GLN A 202 -20.14 -7.13 -4.16
CA GLN A 202 -21.52 -7.32 -3.71
C GLN A 202 -21.90 -6.34 -2.59
N MET A 203 -20.99 -6.08 -1.64
CA MET A 203 -21.20 -5.07 -0.59
C MET A 203 -21.44 -3.68 -1.19
N VAL A 204 -20.61 -3.28 -2.17
CA VAL A 204 -20.75 -1.97 -2.86
C VAL A 204 -22.07 -1.90 -3.61
N GLU A 205 -22.49 -2.97 -4.31
CA GLU A 205 -23.78 -3.02 -5.01
C GLU A 205 -24.96 -2.90 -4.05
N ALA A 206 -24.94 -3.62 -2.93
CA ALA A 206 -25.97 -3.53 -1.89
C ALA A 206 -26.07 -2.11 -1.30
N ALA A 207 -24.94 -1.42 -1.18
CA ALA A 207 -24.88 -0.08 -0.60
C ALA A 207 -25.41 1.02 -1.51
N PHE A 208 -25.56 0.82 -2.81
CA PHE A 208 -26.20 1.80 -3.69
C PHE A 208 -27.63 2.15 -3.25
N SER A 209 -28.24 1.29 -2.45
CA SER A 209 -29.59 1.49 -1.89
C SER A 209 -29.59 2.25 -0.56
N VAL A 210 -28.42 2.55 0.01
CA VAL A 210 -28.31 3.14 1.37
C VAL A 210 -27.51 4.45 1.31
N PRO A 211 -28.15 5.59 1.51
CA PRO A 211 -27.47 6.88 1.53
C PRO A 211 -26.58 7.00 2.77
N ASN A 212 -25.39 7.56 2.56
CA ASN A 212 -24.41 8.01 3.57
C ASN A 212 -23.37 7.03 4.11
N HIS A 213 -23.23 5.80 3.62
CA HIS A 213 -22.10 4.96 4.01
C HIS A 213 -20.94 5.12 3.01
N LYS A 214 -19.82 5.66 3.48
CA LYS A 214 -18.61 5.92 2.69
C LYS A 214 -17.68 4.69 2.66
N LEU A 215 -17.63 3.95 3.77
CA LEU A 215 -16.88 2.71 3.93
C LEU A 215 -17.82 1.61 4.45
N ILE A 216 -17.89 0.51 3.71
CA ILE A 216 -18.80 -0.60 3.96
C ILE A 216 -17.98 -1.83 4.29
N ASP A 217 -18.41 -2.57 5.29
CA ASP A 217 -17.90 -3.88 5.65
C ASP A 217 -19.04 -4.86 5.93
N ALA A 218 -18.71 -6.08 6.26
CA ALA A 218 -19.70 -7.12 6.54
C ALA A 218 -20.67 -6.72 7.68
N GLU A 219 -20.14 -6.08 8.75
CA GLU A 219 -20.94 -5.61 9.88
C GLU A 219 -21.96 -4.54 9.45
N THR A 220 -21.52 -3.63 8.56
CA THR A 220 -22.38 -2.60 8.00
C THR A 220 -23.50 -3.18 7.15
N VAL A 221 -23.19 -4.22 6.33
CA VAL A 221 -24.19 -4.88 5.48
C VAL A 221 -25.20 -5.65 6.32
N GLU A 222 -24.79 -6.37 7.35
CA GLU A 222 -25.68 -7.07 8.28
C GLU A 222 -26.63 -6.11 9.01
N ALA A 223 -26.16 -4.92 9.36
CA ALA A 223 -27.00 -3.91 10.01
C ALA A 223 -28.05 -3.27 9.08
N LEU A 224 -27.96 -3.51 7.76
CA LEU A 224 -28.85 -2.97 6.73
C LEU A 224 -29.93 -3.98 6.29
N GLN A 225 -29.83 -5.25 6.69
CA GLN A 225 -30.81 -6.29 6.48
C GLN A 225 -31.80 -6.39 7.64
#